data_6e6116fc11ba48f907e02a28e620d8e8
#
_entry.id   6e6116fc11ba48f907e02a28e620d8e8
#
_cell.length_a   1.000
_cell.length_b   1.000
_cell.length_c   1.000
_cell.angle_alpha   90.00
_cell.angle_beta   90.00
_cell.angle_gamma   90.00
#
_symmetry.space_group_name_H-M   'P 1'
#
loop_
_entity.id
_entity.type
_entity.pdbx_description
1 polymer ?
#
loop_
_entity_poly.entity_id
_entity_poly.type
_entity_poly.pdbx_seq_one_letter_code
_entity_poly.pdbx_strand_id
1 'polypeptide(L)'
;MQKTRCLTASMLEVGMSFEARLSFTREQVDQYCMLVGDHNAIHRDVEAAKVRFPDTPNIIVPGGLIQTTISALFGTSFPGDGCLGLTFSPERFKRPVCPGEEIDVTLTIARILRGGILDMEIAVTDADGKPLARAQSRVVAPDDAYHGWWLENVDGLDEAGC
;
A
#
# COMPACT_ATOMS: atom_id res chain seq x y z
N MET A 1 -2.96 2.45 16.65
CA MET A 1 -2.06 1.53 15.91
C MET A 1 -2.87 0.32 15.48
N GLN A 2 -2.90 -0.01 14.21
CA GLN A 2 -3.61 -1.19 13.73
C GLN A 2 -2.78 -2.42 14.13
N LYS A 3 -3.40 -3.38 14.83
CA LYS A 3 -2.70 -4.58 15.29
C LYS A 3 -2.21 -5.38 14.09
N THR A 4 -0.91 -5.68 14.03
CA THR A 4 -0.30 -6.50 13.00
C THR A 4 -0.98 -7.87 12.92
N ARG A 5 -1.13 -8.42 11.74
CA ARG A 5 -1.72 -9.74 11.49
C ARG A 5 -0.68 -10.65 10.85
N CYS A 6 -0.88 -11.95 10.97
CA CYS A 6 -0.10 -12.96 10.29
C CYS A 6 -1.04 -14.09 9.87
N LEU A 7 -1.54 -14.06 8.65
CA LEU A 7 -2.55 -15.00 8.15
C LEU A 7 -1.91 -15.95 7.13
N THR A 8 -1.90 -17.24 7.46
CA THR A 8 -1.44 -18.27 6.52
C THR A 8 -2.48 -18.52 5.42
N ALA A 9 -2.07 -19.14 4.31
CA ALA A 9 -2.97 -19.43 3.20
C ALA A 9 -4.19 -20.28 3.61
N SER A 10 -4.07 -21.12 4.63
CA SER A 10 -5.18 -21.94 5.16
C SER A 10 -6.24 -21.14 5.92
N MET A 11 -5.91 -19.93 6.33
CA MET A 11 -6.82 -18.99 7.02
C MET A 11 -7.51 -18.01 6.05
N LEU A 12 -7.19 -18.10 4.76
CA LEU A 12 -7.63 -17.16 3.73
C LEU A 12 -8.56 -17.81 2.73
N GLU A 13 -9.50 -17.03 2.22
CA GLU A 13 -10.45 -17.46 1.17
C GLU A 13 -10.47 -16.43 0.03
N VAL A 14 -10.76 -16.91 -1.19
CA VAL A 14 -10.99 -16.04 -2.34
C VAL A 14 -12.15 -15.10 -2.07
N GLY A 15 -12.00 -13.83 -2.39
CA GLY A 15 -12.97 -12.78 -2.12
C GLY A 15 -12.80 -12.09 -0.76
N MET A 16 -11.98 -12.61 0.16
CA MET A 16 -11.62 -11.86 1.36
C MET A 16 -10.96 -10.56 0.98
N SER A 17 -11.30 -9.47 1.68
CA SER A 17 -10.77 -8.14 1.44
C SER A 17 -10.34 -7.43 2.71
N PHE A 18 -9.47 -6.45 2.53
CA PHE A 18 -9.01 -5.52 3.57
C PHE A 18 -9.06 -4.10 3.02
N GLU A 19 -9.52 -3.18 3.85
CA GLU A 19 -9.64 -1.77 3.49
C GLU A 19 -8.75 -0.91 4.39
N ALA A 20 -8.08 0.06 3.80
CA ALA A 20 -7.30 1.05 4.50
C ALA A 20 -7.55 2.44 3.91
N ARG A 21 -7.62 3.45 4.79
CA ARG A 21 -7.61 4.85 4.39
C ARG A 21 -6.21 5.40 4.54
N LEU A 22 -5.68 6.02 3.49
CA LEU A 22 -4.35 6.60 3.43
C LEU A 22 -4.44 8.10 3.17
N SER A 23 -3.53 8.85 3.75
CA SER A 23 -3.27 10.24 3.44
C SER A 23 -1.78 10.50 3.62
N PHE A 24 -1.23 11.41 2.83
CA PHE A 24 0.21 11.70 2.83
C PHE A 24 0.43 13.17 3.17
N THR A 25 1.28 13.45 4.15
CA THR A 25 1.68 14.81 4.47
C THR A 25 2.73 15.31 3.49
N ARG A 26 2.92 16.62 3.43
CA ARG A 26 4.03 17.24 2.67
C ARG A 26 5.38 16.72 3.16
N GLU A 27 5.55 16.57 4.44
CA GLU A 27 6.79 16.07 5.04
C GLU A 27 7.10 14.63 4.60
N GLN A 28 6.10 13.73 4.55
CA GLN A 28 6.27 12.38 4.05
C GLN A 28 6.67 12.35 2.57
N VAL A 29 6.11 13.24 1.75
CA VAL A 29 6.51 13.39 0.35
C VAL A 29 7.98 13.81 0.26
N ASP A 30 8.40 14.82 1.03
CA ASP A 30 9.77 15.31 1.04
C ASP A 30 10.76 14.22 1.50
N GLN A 31 10.43 13.48 2.56
CA GLN A 31 11.23 12.35 3.07
C GLN A 31 11.36 11.23 2.03
N TYR A 32 10.27 10.85 1.38
CA TYR A 32 10.28 9.84 0.32
C TYR A 32 11.15 10.29 -0.85
N CYS A 33 10.95 11.50 -1.36
CA CYS A 33 11.74 12.05 -2.47
C CYS A 33 13.23 12.07 -2.14
N MET A 34 13.59 12.44 -0.91
CA MET A 34 14.98 12.43 -0.44
C MET A 34 15.54 11.01 -0.40
N LEU A 35 14.78 10.06 0.14
CA LEU A 35 15.20 8.66 0.28
C LEU A 35 15.50 8.00 -1.07
N VAL A 36 14.65 8.24 -2.06
CA VAL A 36 14.78 7.59 -3.38
C VAL A 36 15.50 8.43 -4.43
N GLY A 37 15.90 9.67 -4.10
CA GLY A 37 16.55 10.59 -5.03
C GLY A 37 15.59 11.14 -6.09
N ASP A 38 14.29 11.24 -5.82
CA ASP A 38 13.32 11.82 -6.73
C ASP A 38 13.37 13.35 -6.68
N HIS A 39 13.98 13.95 -7.70
CA HIS A 39 14.10 15.41 -7.84
C HIS A 39 13.06 16.01 -8.78
N ASN A 40 11.98 15.31 -9.11
CA ASN A 40 10.95 15.80 -10.00
C ASN A 40 10.25 17.05 -9.39
N ALA A 41 10.22 18.14 -10.13
CA ALA A 41 9.71 19.43 -9.64
C ALA A 41 8.23 19.37 -9.21
N ILE A 42 7.40 18.53 -9.85
CA ILE A 42 5.96 18.43 -9.53
C ILE A 42 5.69 17.92 -8.10
N HIS A 43 6.67 17.29 -7.45
CA HIS A 43 6.59 16.81 -6.07
C HIS A 43 7.08 17.84 -5.06
N ARG A 44 7.62 18.99 -5.49
CA ARG A 44 8.24 19.99 -4.63
C ARG A 44 7.73 21.42 -4.84
N ASP A 45 7.32 21.73 -6.06
CA ASP A 45 6.92 23.07 -6.50
C ASP A 45 5.47 23.05 -7.03
N VAL A 46 4.63 23.89 -6.43
CA VAL A 46 3.19 23.96 -6.77
C VAL A 46 2.98 24.49 -8.19
N GLU A 47 3.78 25.46 -8.64
CA GLU A 47 3.64 26.01 -9.98
C GLU A 47 4.04 24.99 -11.05
N ALA A 48 5.12 24.20 -10.81
CA ALA A 48 5.47 23.09 -11.67
C ALA A 48 4.36 22.04 -11.74
N ALA A 49 3.72 21.74 -10.59
CA ALA A 49 2.58 20.83 -10.54
C ALA A 49 1.40 21.34 -11.35
N LYS A 50 1.04 22.62 -11.22
CA LYS A 50 -0.05 23.28 -11.99
C LYS A 50 0.23 23.33 -13.48
N VAL A 51 1.47 23.59 -13.89
CA VAL A 51 1.83 23.58 -15.32
C VAL A 51 1.56 22.19 -15.92
N ARG A 52 1.84 21.13 -15.17
CA ARG A 52 1.64 19.73 -15.63
C ARG A 52 0.18 19.27 -15.49
N PHE A 53 -0.51 19.73 -14.45
CA PHE A 53 -1.90 19.41 -14.10
C PHE A 53 -2.61 20.66 -13.64
N PRO A 54 -3.25 21.41 -14.55
CA PRO A 54 -3.79 22.75 -14.26
C PRO A 54 -4.80 22.83 -13.10
N ASP A 55 -5.54 21.75 -12.87
CA ASP A 55 -6.58 21.70 -11.83
C ASP A 55 -6.05 21.27 -10.45
N THR A 56 -4.74 21.03 -10.33
CA THR A 56 -4.19 20.61 -9.02
C THR A 56 -4.02 21.80 -8.08
N PRO A 57 -4.46 21.69 -6.81
CA PRO A 57 -4.32 22.79 -5.85
C PRO A 57 -2.94 22.83 -5.17
N ASN A 58 -2.13 21.77 -5.29
CA ASN A 58 -0.90 21.60 -4.53
C ASN A 58 0.13 20.78 -5.34
N ILE A 59 1.29 20.50 -4.73
CA ILE A 59 2.22 19.51 -5.25
C ILE A 59 1.52 18.14 -5.34
N ILE A 60 2.14 17.23 -6.08
CA ILE A 60 1.61 15.89 -6.32
C ILE A 60 2.34 14.89 -5.44
N VAL A 61 1.61 13.99 -4.78
CA VAL A 61 2.17 12.85 -4.08
C VAL A 61 2.81 11.90 -5.12
N PRO A 62 4.08 11.50 -4.95
CA PRO A 62 4.71 10.52 -5.84
C PRO A 62 3.90 9.22 -5.91
N GLY A 63 3.64 8.74 -7.12
CA GLY A 63 2.96 7.44 -7.29
C GLY A 63 3.72 6.29 -6.62
N GLY A 64 5.06 6.36 -6.61
CA GLY A 64 5.91 5.41 -5.92
C GLY A 64 5.70 5.38 -4.41
N LEU A 65 5.48 6.53 -3.75
CA LEU A 65 5.15 6.58 -2.33
C LEU A 65 3.84 5.85 -2.03
N ILE A 66 2.79 6.11 -2.84
CA ILE A 66 1.49 5.42 -2.69
C ILE A 66 1.67 3.91 -2.89
N GLN A 67 2.38 3.50 -3.93
CA GLN A 67 2.63 2.08 -4.24
C GLN A 67 3.41 1.37 -3.13
N THR A 68 4.44 2.02 -2.59
CA THR A 68 5.24 1.48 -1.49
C THR A 68 4.40 1.32 -0.22
N THR A 69 3.53 2.31 0.07
CA THR A 69 2.62 2.24 1.23
C THR A 69 1.59 1.11 1.05
N ILE A 70 1.04 0.93 -0.14
CA ILE A 70 0.15 -0.21 -0.44
C ILE A 70 0.90 -1.53 -0.27
N SER A 71 2.15 -1.61 -0.75
CA SER A 71 2.99 -2.81 -0.55
C SER A 71 3.23 -3.11 0.92
N ALA A 72 3.42 -2.10 1.76
CA ALA A 72 3.57 -2.26 3.20
C ALA A 72 2.31 -2.86 3.86
N LEU A 73 1.10 -2.56 3.35
CA LEU A 73 -0.13 -3.16 3.85
C LEU A 73 -0.15 -4.69 3.70
N PHE A 74 0.50 -5.24 2.67
CA PHE A 74 0.63 -6.69 2.54
C PHE A 74 1.44 -7.30 3.68
N GLY A 75 2.52 -6.65 4.09
CA GLY A 75 3.41 -7.14 5.15
C GLY A 75 2.95 -6.80 6.57
N THR A 76 1.99 -5.89 6.74
CA THR A 76 1.56 -5.48 8.09
C THR A 76 0.11 -5.84 8.39
N SER A 77 -0.75 -5.82 7.38
CA SER A 77 -2.21 -5.83 7.59
C SER A 77 -2.93 -6.99 6.91
N PHE A 78 -2.59 -7.31 5.63
CA PHE A 78 -3.30 -8.36 4.89
C PHE A 78 -2.51 -8.90 3.70
N PRO A 79 -2.04 -10.16 3.73
CA PRO A 79 -2.23 -11.17 4.78
C PRO A 79 -1.49 -10.86 6.08
N GLY A 80 -0.50 -9.97 6.08
CA GLY A 80 0.19 -9.49 7.25
C GLY A 80 1.64 -9.94 7.34
N ASP A 81 2.18 -9.97 8.54
CA ASP A 81 3.58 -10.22 8.84
C ASP A 81 4.06 -11.54 8.23
N GLY A 82 5.28 -11.54 7.71
CA GLY A 82 5.87 -12.66 6.98
C GLY A 82 5.43 -12.77 5.51
N CYS A 83 4.54 -11.90 5.04
CA CYS A 83 4.15 -11.85 3.63
C CYS A 83 5.29 -11.37 2.73
N LEU A 84 5.50 -12.06 1.61
CA LEU A 84 6.52 -11.70 0.62
C LEU A 84 5.89 -11.22 -0.68
N GLY A 85 6.29 -10.04 -1.15
CA GLY A 85 5.90 -9.52 -2.45
C GLY A 85 6.65 -10.21 -3.59
N LEU A 86 5.94 -10.67 -4.62
CA LEU A 86 6.54 -11.24 -5.83
C LEU A 86 6.42 -10.29 -7.02
N THR A 87 5.25 -9.71 -7.23
CA THR A 87 5.01 -8.75 -8.31
C THR A 87 4.07 -7.64 -7.83
N PHE A 88 4.22 -6.47 -8.43
CA PHE A 88 3.29 -5.35 -8.26
C PHE A 88 3.13 -4.66 -9.62
N SER A 89 1.92 -4.65 -10.16
CA SER A 89 1.60 -4.11 -11.49
C SER A 89 0.52 -3.04 -11.36
N PRO A 90 0.92 -1.77 -11.14
CA PRO A 90 -0.02 -0.66 -11.00
C PRO A 90 -0.51 -0.18 -12.37
N GLU A 91 -1.77 0.22 -12.43
CA GLU A 91 -2.30 1.06 -13.50
C GLU A 91 -2.02 2.54 -13.22
N ARG A 92 -2.10 3.35 -14.27
CA ARG A 92 -1.96 4.80 -14.14
C ARG A 92 -3.08 5.39 -13.28
N PHE A 93 -2.72 6.30 -12.36
CA PHE A 93 -3.71 7.14 -11.68
C PHE A 93 -4.48 8.02 -12.67
N LYS A 94 -5.79 8.09 -12.51
CA LYS A 94 -6.67 8.89 -13.37
C LYS A 94 -6.47 10.38 -13.18
N ARG A 95 -6.09 10.79 -11.97
CA ARG A 95 -5.73 12.16 -11.60
C ARG A 95 -4.63 12.15 -10.53
N PRO A 96 -3.92 13.28 -10.34
CA PRO A 96 -3.00 13.44 -9.23
C PRO A 96 -3.70 13.30 -7.88
N VAL A 97 -2.93 12.83 -6.88
CA VAL A 97 -3.27 12.88 -5.46
C VAL A 97 -2.39 13.93 -4.81
N CYS A 98 -2.97 14.81 -4.00
CA CYS A 98 -2.26 15.88 -3.31
C CYS A 98 -2.02 15.56 -1.84
N PRO A 99 -0.99 16.15 -1.19
CA PRO A 99 -0.81 16.02 0.25
C PRO A 99 -2.05 16.47 1.02
N GLY A 100 -2.43 15.69 2.05
CA GLY A 100 -3.62 15.91 2.86
C GLY A 100 -4.91 15.32 2.27
N GLU A 101 -4.90 14.86 1.02
CA GLU A 101 -6.03 14.17 0.41
C GLU A 101 -6.13 12.74 0.95
N GLU A 102 -7.34 12.31 1.31
CA GLU A 102 -7.62 10.94 1.70
C GLU A 102 -7.94 10.07 0.48
N ILE A 103 -7.36 8.88 0.46
CA ILE A 103 -7.67 7.84 -0.52
C ILE A 103 -8.00 6.54 0.21
N ASP A 104 -8.96 5.78 -0.32
CA ASP A 104 -9.30 4.46 0.19
C ASP A 104 -8.67 3.39 -0.70
N VAL A 105 -8.02 2.41 -0.06
CA VAL A 105 -7.38 1.28 -0.71
C VAL A 105 -8.08 0.00 -0.27
N THR A 106 -8.55 -0.78 -1.24
CA THR A 106 -9.12 -2.11 -1.01
C THR A 106 -8.20 -3.17 -1.61
N LEU A 107 -7.75 -4.11 -0.78
CA LEU A 107 -6.99 -5.29 -1.18
C LEU A 107 -7.93 -6.49 -1.19
N THR A 108 -8.03 -7.22 -2.30
CA THR A 108 -8.93 -8.39 -2.42
C THR A 108 -8.15 -9.60 -2.93
N ILE A 109 -8.37 -10.77 -2.32
CA ILE A 109 -7.81 -12.04 -2.81
C ILE A 109 -8.61 -12.48 -4.03
N ALA A 110 -8.00 -12.44 -5.21
CA ALA A 110 -8.60 -12.91 -6.45
C ALA A 110 -8.42 -14.43 -6.65
N ARG A 111 -7.27 -14.97 -6.25
CA ARG A 111 -6.96 -16.41 -6.34
C ARG A 111 -5.99 -16.83 -5.25
N ILE A 112 -6.11 -18.08 -4.81
CA ILE A 112 -5.13 -18.76 -3.95
C ILE A 112 -4.53 -19.90 -4.76
N LEU A 113 -3.21 -19.89 -4.92
CA LEU A 113 -2.45 -20.86 -5.69
C LEU A 113 -1.64 -21.76 -4.75
N ARG A 114 -1.04 -22.80 -5.31
CA ARG A 114 -0.15 -23.72 -4.55
C ARG A 114 1.02 -22.96 -3.94
N GLY A 115 1.45 -23.41 -2.74
CA GLY A 115 2.60 -22.81 -2.05
C GLY A 115 2.28 -21.48 -1.36
N GLY A 116 1.02 -21.23 -1.03
CA GLY A 116 0.63 -20.00 -0.32
C GLY A 116 0.66 -18.74 -1.19
N ILE A 117 0.74 -18.87 -2.52
CA ILE A 117 0.76 -17.75 -3.44
C ILE A 117 -0.65 -17.19 -3.58
N LEU A 118 -0.79 -15.88 -3.43
CA LEU A 118 -2.04 -15.14 -3.56
C LEU A 118 -1.95 -14.19 -4.75
N ASP A 119 -2.93 -14.22 -5.65
CA ASP A 119 -3.16 -13.14 -6.60
C ASP A 119 -4.10 -12.12 -5.96
N MET A 120 -3.65 -10.89 -5.87
CA MET A 120 -4.35 -9.78 -5.22
C MET A 120 -4.82 -8.76 -6.25
N GLU A 121 -6.07 -8.32 -6.12
CA GLU A 121 -6.60 -7.13 -6.78
C GLU A 121 -6.58 -5.96 -5.81
N ILE A 122 -6.14 -4.80 -6.32
CA ILE A 122 -6.05 -3.57 -5.55
C ILE A 122 -6.93 -2.52 -6.24
N ALA A 123 -7.88 -1.95 -5.50
CA ALA A 123 -8.64 -0.79 -5.92
C ALA A 123 -8.26 0.41 -5.08
N VAL A 124 -8.07 1.56 -5.73
CA VAL A 124 -7.83 2.85 -5.06
C VAL A 124 -8.94 3.80 -5.48
N THR A 125 -9.63 4.39 -4.50
CA THR A 125 -10.69 5.38 -4.72
C THR A 125 -10.38 6.66 -3.95
N ASP A 126 -11.02 7.77 -4.33
CA ASP A 126 -11.03 8.97 -3.49
C ASP A 126 -12.07 8.86 -2.36
N ALA A 127 -12.13 9.87 -1.50
CA ALA A 127 -13.06 9.92 -0.36
C ALA A 127 -14.55 9.86 -0.77
N ASP A 128 -14.87 10.20 -2.02
CA ASP A 128 -16.22 10.09 -2.59
C ASP A 128 -16.49 8.72 -3.24
N GLY A 129 -15.54 7.79 -3.17
CA GLY A 129 -15.62 6.45 -3.77
C GLY A 129 -15.38 6.42 -5.27
N LYS A 130 -14.89 7.51 -5.89
CA LYS A 130 -14.58 7.53 -7.32
C LYS A 130 -13.27 6.81 -7.59
N PRO A 131 -13.20 5.93 -8.61
CA PRO A 131 -11.99 5.17 -8.93
C PRO A 131 -10.82 6.10 -9.32
N LEU A 132 -9.69 5.97 -8.61
CA LEU A 132 -8.43 6.65 -8.89
C LEU A 132 -7.44 5.76 -9.64
N ALA A 133 -7.26 4.53 -9.20
CA ALA A 133 -6.34 3.58 -9.80
C ALA A 133 -6.74 2.13 -9.49
N ARG A 134 -6.14 1.21 -10.21
CA ARG A 134 -6.15 -0.24 -9.91
C ARG A 134 -4.73 -0.77 -9.99
N ALA A 135 -4.50 -1.88 -9.34
CA ALA A 135 -3.27 -2.64 -9.46
C ALA A 135 -3.56 -4.13 -9.28
N GLN A 136 -2.61 -4.94 -9.71
CA GLN A 136 -2.55 -6.37 -9.41
C GLN A 136 -1.23 -6.66 -8.72
N SER A 137 -1.25 -7.55 -7.75
CA SER A 137 -0.06 -8.00 -7.06
C SER A 137 -0.11 -9.51 -6.88
N ARG A 138 1.06 -10.11 -6.87
CA ARG A 138 1.24 -11.49 -6.41
C ARG A 138 2.09 -11.48 -5.18
N VAL A 139 1.64 -12.14 -4.13
CA VAL A 139 2.35 -12.24 -2.85
C VAL A 139 2.37 -13.69 -2.38
N VAL A 140 3.28 -14.02 -1.46
CA VAL A 140 3.28 -15.30 -0.75
C VAL A 140 2.86 -15.03 0.68
N ALA A 141 1.79 -15.68 1.13
CA ALA A 141 1.37 -15.66 2.53
C ALA A 141 2.43 -16.33 3.43
N PRO A 142 2.54 -15.93 4.70
CA PRO A 142 3.39 -16.66 5.66
C PRO A 142 2.95 -18.14 5.76
N ASP A 143 3.90 -19.01 6.01
CA ASP A 143 3.63 -20.41 6.29
C ASP A 143 3.29 -20.67 7.77
N ASP A 144 2.88 -21.90 8.09
CA ASP A 144 2.49 -22.26 9.44
C ASP A 144 3.65 -22.21 10.43
N ALA A 145 4.90 -22.45 9.98
CA ALA A 145 6.09 -22.36 10.82
C ALA A 145 6.36 -20.92 11.23
N TYR A 146 6.29 -19.98 10.26
CA TYR A 146 6.41 -18.55 10.55
C TYR A 146 5.27 -18.04 11.43
N HIS A 147 4.04 -18.46 11.15
CA HIS A 147 2.88 -18.08 11.97
C HIS A 147 3.04 -18.56 13.43
N GLY A 148 3.52 -19.78 13.65
CA GLY A 148 3.81 -20.30 14.99
C GLY A 148 4.84 -19.45 15.73
N TRP A 149 5.98 -19.14 15.09
CA TRP A 149 6.98 -18.24 15.63
C TRP A 149 6.41 -16.84 15.95
N TRP A 150 5.61 -16.28 15.03
CA TRP A 150 4.99 -14.96 15.19
C TRP A 150 4.07 -14.90 16.41
N LEU A 151 3.24 -15.92 16.65
CA LEU A 151 2.36 -15.99 17.82
C LEU A 151 3.12 -15.97 19.16
N GLU A 152 4.33 -16.55 19.18
CA GLU A 152 5.17 -16.57 20.38
C GLU A 152 5.93 -15.27 20.62
N ASN A 153 6.11 -14.43 19.60
CA ASN A 153 7.01 -13.27 19.64
C ASN A 153 6.31 -11.92 19.34
N VAL A 154 5.05 -11.91 18.92
CA VAL A 154 4.36 -10.70 18.42
C VAL A 154 4.33 -9.56 19.45
N ASP A 155 4.14 -9.86 20.72
CA ASP A 155 4.07 -8.83 21.77
C ASP A 155 5.42 -8.09 21.93
N GLY A 156 6.55 -8.79 21.74
CA GLY A 156 7.88 -8.18 21.75
C GLY A 156 8.20 -7.37 20.47
N LEU A 157 7.57 -7.69 19.34
CA LEU A 157 7.75 -6.95 18.08
C LEU A 157 7.06 -5.60 18.12
N ASP A 158 5.89 -5.50 18.76
CA ASP A 158 5.16 -4.24 18.91
C ASP A 158 5.89 -3.24 19.82
N GLU A 159 6.75 -3.70 20.73
CA GLU A 159 7.57 -2.88 21.63
C GLU A 159 8.87 -2.38 20.97
N ALA A 160 9.37 -3.10 19.96
CA ALA A 160 10.67 -2.83 19.36
C ALA A 160 10.69 -1.63 18.39
N GLY A 161 9.56 -1.08 18.00
CA GLY A 161 9.33 0.13 17.18
C GLY A 161 10.36 0.38 16.07
N CYS A 162 9.94 0.44 14.80
CA CYS A 162 10.76 1.02 13.74
C CYS A 162 10.89 2.54 13.89
#